data_96827140e0fa5c67d8db1082a10b0cc6
#
_entry.id   96827140e0fa5c67d8db1082a10b0cc6
#
_cell.length_a   1.000
_cell.length_b   1.000
_cell.length_c   1.000
_cell.angle_alpha   90.00
_cell.angle_beta   90.00
_cell.angle_gamma   90.00
#
_symmetry.space_group_name_H-M   'P 1'
#
loop_
_entity.id
_entity.type
_entity.pdbx_description
1 polymer ?
#
loop_
_entity_poly.entity_id
_entity_poly.type
_entity_poly.pdbx_seq_one_letter_code
_entity_poly.pdbx_strand_id
1 'polypeptide(L)'
;MLPHKHTKEGVLNEKLALKKLLTYMKSVYKIPQKIKGLSDERKRKSIPLFNIVMPVLIFLMLQYESFHTIFSAPESMEKRLKNCIRGKIPKVDAVRDLLSRIDPKEIEEIHAQTIDVLKRNRVFREGTIGGYVAAGIDGVELFSSTKKSCPDCLSRKNGTRKTEYFH
;
A
#
# COMPACT_ATOMS: atom_id res chain seq x y z
N MET A 1 -18.67 18.35 1.70
CA MET A 1 -17.76 17.50 2.47
C MET A 1 -17.46 18.20 3.77
N LEU A 2 -18.02 17.73 4.88
CA LEU A 2 -17.88 18.38 6.19
C LEU A 2 -16.52 17.96 6.81
N PRO A 3 -15.73 18.88 7.38
CA PRO A 3 -14.50 18.53 8.05
C PRO A 3 -14.81 17.74 9.33
N HIS A 4 -14.41 16.47 9.39
CA HIS A 4 -14.44 15.69 10.62
C HIS A 4 -13.57 16.39 11.67
N LYS A 5 -14.22 16.96 12.70
CA LYS A 5 -13.55 17.41 13.92
C LYS A 5 -12.95 16.18 14.60
N HIS A 6 -11.64 15.97 14.46
CA HIS A 6 -10.93 14.97 15.22
C HIS A 6 -10.95 15.36 16.71
N THR A 7 -11.79 14.71 17.49
CA THR A 7 -11.75 14.82 18.94
C THR A 7 -10.47 14.17 19.48
N LYS A 8 -9.97 14.62 20.65
CA LYS A 8 -8.76 14.03 21.27
C LYS A 8 -8.89 12.51 21.49
N GLU A 9 -10.09 12.01 21.76
CA GLU A 9 -10.40 10.58 21.87
C GLU A 9 -10.29 9.83 20.54
N GLY A 10 -10.81 10.40 19.45
CA GLY A 10 -10.67 9.82 18.12
C GLY A 10 -9.19 9.64 17.70
N VAL A 11 -8.38 10.66 17.91
CA VAL A 11 -6.92 10.60 17.60
C VAL A 11 -6.19 9.58 18.48
N LEU A 12 -6.60 9.39 19.73
CA LEU A 12 -6.01 8.38 20.61
C LEU A 12 -6.37 6.96 20.15
N ASN A 13 -7.62 6.74 19.72
CA ASN A 13 -8.07 5.46 19.18
C ASN A 13 -7.39 5.10 17.86
N GLU A 14 -7.20 6.05 16.95
CA GLU A 14 -6.45 5.85 15.71
C GLU A 14 -4.99 5.48 15.96
N LYS A 15 -4.35 6.14 16.94
CA LYS A 15 -2.97 5.80 17.35
C LYS A 15 -2.84 4.38 17.84
N LEU A 16 -3.79 3.95 18.66
CA LEU A 16 -3.80 2.60 19.21
C LEU A 16 -4.07 1.55 18.13
N ALA A 17 -4.99 1.84 17.21
CA ALA A 17 -5.32 0.97 16.08
C ALA A 17 -4.11 0.76 15.16
N LEU A 18 -3.43 1.83 14.75
CA LEU A 18 -2.22 1.73 13.92
C LEU A 18 -1.11 0.93 14.63
N LYS A 19 -0.88 1.19 15.93
CA LYS A 19 0.11 0.43 16.69
C LYS A 19 -0.23 -1.06 16.75
N LYS A 20 -1.49 -1.41 17.00
CA LYS A 20 -1.96 -2.81 17.01
C LYS A 20 -1.77 -3.45 15.64
N LEU A 21 -2.16 -2.76 14.57
CA LEU A 21 -1.99 -3.23 13.20
C LEU A 21 -0.52 -3.53 12.87
N LEU A 22 0.39 -2.58 13.11
CA LEU A 22 1.82 -2.77 12.87
C LEU A 22 2.42 -3.90 13.72
N THR A 23 1.97 -4.04 14.97
CA THR A 23 2.38 -5.15 15.83
C THR A 23 1.92 -6.49 15.24
N TYR A 24 0.68 -6.56 14.77
CA TYR A 24 0.11 -7.76 14.16
C TYR A 24 0.82 -8.12 12.84
N MET A 25 1.07 -7.14 11.99
CA MET A 25 1.85 -7.32 10.76
C MET A 25 3.24 -7.90 11.04
N LYS A 26 3.88 -7.44 12.10
CA LYS A 26 5.20 -7.92 12.52
C LYS A 26 5.15 -9.32 13.12
N SER A 27 4.22 -9.57 14.06
CA SER A 27 4.20 -10.80 14.86
C SER A 27 3.56 -11.97 14.13
N VAL A 28 2.46 -11.74 13.40
CA VAL A 28 1.67 -12.79 12.76
C VAL A 28 2.09 -12.99 11.31
N TYR A 29 2.10 -11.92 10.51
CA TYR A 29 2.37 -12.02 9.08
C TYR A 29 3.86 -11.96 8.72
N LYS A 30 4.73 -11.55 9.67
CA LYS A 30 6.16 -11.38 9.44
C LYS A 30 6.49 -10.43 8.28
N ILE A 31 5.61 -9.46 7.98
CA ILE A 31 5.76 -8.53 6.84
C ILE A 31 7.11 -7.81 6.81
N PRO A 32 7.62 -7.25 7.95
CA PRO A 32 8.92 -6.61 7.93
C PRO A 32 10.08 -7.52 7.51
N GLN A 33 10.03 -8.79 7.88
CA GLN A 33 11.05 -9.78 7.52
C GLN A 33 10.96 -10.12 6.03
N LYS A 34 9.75 -10.33 5.51
CA LYS A 34 9.49 -10.61 4.10
C LYS A 34 9.95 -9.46 3.21
N ILE A 35 9.61 -8.20 3.56
CA ILE A 35 10.08 -7.01 2.84
C ILE A 35 11.61 -6.92 2.80
N LYS A 36 12.29 -7.27 3.90
CA LYS A 36 13.76 -7.27 3.94
C LYS A 36 14.39 -8.33 3.04
N GLY A 37 13.65 -9.37 2.71
CA GLY A 37 14.09 -10.44 1.80
C GLY A 37 13.91 -10.11 0.32
N LEU A 38 13.23 -9.01 -0.03
CA LEU A 38 13.04 -8.61 -1.42
C LEU A 38 14.35 -8.23 -2.10
N SER A 39 14.46 -8.55 -3.37
CA SER A 39 15.60 -8.19 -4.23
C SER A 39 15.65 -6.68 -4.46
N ASP A 40 16.84 -6.12 -4.44
CA ASP A 40 17.08 -4.69 -4.67
C ASP A 40 18.07 -4.51 -5.82
N GLU A 41 17.55 -4.26 -7.01
CA GLU A 41 18.35 -4.08 -8.23
C GLU A 41 18.77 -2.62 -8.48
N ARG A 42 18.55 -1.71 -7.52
CA ARG A 42 18.97 -0.33 -7.66
C ARG A 42 20.50 -0.20 -7.71
N LYS A 43 20.99 0.61 -8.62
CA LYS A 43 22.43 0.91 -8.72
C LYS A 43 22.98 1.62 -7.49
N ARG A 44 22.19 2.51 -6.87
CA ARG A 44 22.54 3.26 -5.66
C ARG A 44 21.58 2.91 -4.53
N LYS A 45 22.08 2.24 -3.50
CA LYS A 45 21.30 1.75 -2.34
C LYS A 45 21.51 2.65 -1.10
N SER A 46 21.47 3.97 -1.28
CA SER A 46 21.65 4.94 -0.20
C SER A 46 20.60 4.86 0.91
N ILE A 47 19.41 4.36 0.57
CA ILE A 47 18.32 4.12 1.52
C ILE A 47 18.00 2.64 1.44
N PRO A 48 17.96 1.90 2.57
CA PRO A 48 17.57 0.49 2.59
C PRO A 48 16.21 0.27 1.95
N LEU A 49 16.03 -0.82 1.21
CA LEU A 49 14.76 -1.17 0.54
C LEU A 49 13.59 -1.16 1.53
N PHE A 50 13.78 -1.75 2.71
CA PHE A 50 12.78 -1.76 3.78
C PHE A 50 12.27 -0.36 4.13
N ASN A 51 13.17 0.63 4.17
CA ASN A 51 12.83 2.02 4.51
C ASN A 51 12.06 2.74 3.40
N ILE A 52 11.96 2.13 2.22
CA ILE A 52 11.15 2.63 1.11
C ILE A 52 9.81 1.89 1.04
N VAL A 53 9.84 0.56 1.04
CA VAL A 53 8.64 -0.26 0.86
C VAL A 53 7.70 -0.16 2.06
N MET A 54 8.23 -0.17 3.29
CA MET A 54 7.39 -0.15 4.48
C MET A 54 6.54 1.12 4.63
N PRO A 55 7.06 2.35 4.43
CA PRO A 55 6.23 3.55 4.35
C PRO A 55 5.16 3.48 3.27
N VAL A 56 5.52 3.05 2.05
CA VAL A 56 4.55 2.91 0.94
C VAL A 56 3.41 1.99 1.35
N LEU A 57 3.71 0.82 1.92
CA LEU A 57 2.70 -0.12 2.39
C LEU A 57 1.79 0.51 3.46
N ILE A 58 2.36 1.21 4.45
CA ILE A 58 1.58 1.89 5.50
C ILE A 58 0.65 2.95 4.88
N PHE A 59 1.14 3.72 3.91
CA PHE A 59 0.34 4.75 3.25
C PHE A 59 -0.80 4.17 2.41
N LEU A 60 -0.55 3.09 1.67
CA LEU A 60 -1.59 2.36 0.95
C LEU A 60 -2.67 1.82 1.91
N MET A 61 -2.27 1.27 3.06
CA MET A 61 -3.21 0.80 4.08
C MET A 61 -4.02 1.93 4.72
N LEU A 62 -3.45 3.12 4.82
CA LEU A 62 -4.14 4.32 5.30
C LEU A 62 -4.94 5.05 4.20
N GLN A 63 -5.01 4.46 2.99
CA GLN A 63 -5.77 4.98 1.84
C GLN A 63 -5.36 6.41 1.42
N TYR A 64 -4.07 6.73 1.51
CA TYR A 64 -3.59 7.99 0.96
C TYR A 64 -3.58 7.95 -0.58
N GLU A 65 -4.21 8.92 -1.19
CA GLU A 65 -4.44 8.98 -2.65
C GLU A 65 -3.18 9.25 -3.48
N SER A 66 -2.11 9.77 -2.86
CA SER A 66 -0.94 10.23 -3.60
C SER A 66 0.36 10.07 -2.82
N PHE A 67 1.43 9.67 -3.51
CA PHE A 67 2.79 9.70 -2.94
C PHE A 67 3.24 11.12 -2.51
N HIS A 68 2.68 12.17 -3.09
CA HIS A 68 2.95 13.54 -2.64
C HIS A 68 2.43 13.79 -1.23
N THR A 69 1.30 13.22 -0.85
CA THR A 69 0.74 13.36 0.50
C THR A 69 1.61 12.72 1.57
N ILE A 70 2.43 11.73 1.20
CA ILE A 70 3.44 11.13 2.08
C ILE A 70 4.45 12.19 2.57
N PHE A 71 4.83 13.10 1.69
CA PHE A 71 5.87 14.11 1.96
C PHE A 71 5.30 15.41 2.50
N SER A 72 3.99 15.61 2.34
CA SER A 72 3.21 16.69 2.95
C SER A 72 2.55 16.25 4.26
N ALA A 73 2.87 15.04 4.73
CA ALA A 73 2.28 14.48 5.95
C ALA A 73 2.61 15.37 7.16
N PRO A 74 1.68 15.54 8.11
CA PRO A 74 1.92 16.27 9.33
C PRO A 74 3.17 15.74 10.06
N GLU A 75 3.93 16.62 10.70
CA GLU A 75 5.17 16.27 11.42
C GLU A 75 4.98 15.11 12.40
N SER A 76 3.80 15.01 13.01
CA SER A 76 3.41 13.92 13.89
C SER A 76 3.40 12.56 13.19
N MET A 77 2.98 12.49 11.93
CA MET A 77 2.98 11.27 11.12
C MET A 77 4.39 10.94 10.65
N GLU A 78 5.15 11.93 10.23
CA GLU A 78 6.56 11.77 9.85
C GLU A 78 7.38 11.17 10.99
N LYS A 79 7.22 11.68 12.21
CA LYS A 79 7.88 11.15 13.41
C LYS A 79 7.54 9.70 13.68
N ARG A 80 6.27 9.30 13.48
CA ARG A 80 5.83 7.90 13.66
C ARG A 80 6.42 6.97 12.60
N LEU A 81 6.45 7.41 11.35
CA LEU A 81 7.07 6.65 10.27
C LEU A 81 8.57 6.48 10.51
N LYS A 82 9.27 7.54 10.90
CA LYS A 82 10.70 7.48 11.28
C LYS A 82 10.94 6.44 12.39
N ASN A 83 10.05 6.38 13.37
CA ASN A 83 10.14 5.37 14.44
C ASN A 83 9.89 3.94 13.94
N CYS A 84 8.97 3.76 12.97
CA CYS A 84 8.67 2.46 12.37
C CYS A 84 9.84 1.92 11.54
N ILE A 85 10.44 2.77 10.71
CA ILE A 85 11.50 2.37 9.77
C ILE A 85 12.90 2.54 10.36
N ARG A 86 13.04 3.22 11.49
CA ARG A 86 14.33 3.56 12.14
C ARG A 86 15.30 4.24 11.17
N GLY A 87 14.81 5.22 10.38
CA GLY A 87 15.64 5.88 9.40
C GLY A 87 14.96 7.05 8.70
N LYS A 88 15.60 7.55 7.65
CA LYS A 88 15.08 8.64 6.85
C LYS A 88 13.88 8.18 6.00
N ILE A 89 12.87 9.03 5.90
CA ILE A 89 11.77 8.85 4.96
C ILE A 89 12.32 9.08 3.54
N PRO A 90 12.05 8.17 2.60
CA PRO A 90 12.53 8.30 1.23
C PRO A 90 11.81 9.46 0.53
N LYS A 91 12.48 10.11 -0.41
CA LYS A 91 11.85 11.05 -1.36
C LYS A 91 11.07 10.29 -2.42
N VAL A 92 10.12 10.96 -3.08
CA VAL A 92 9.25 10.37 -4.14
C VAL A 92 10.09 9.69 -5.22
N ASP A 93 11.20 10.29 -5.64
CA ASP A 93 12.05 9.73 -6.69
C ASP A 93 12.68 8.39 -6.28
N ALA A 94 13.08 8.24 -5.01
CA ALA A 94 13.60 6.97 -4.50
C ALA A 94 12.51 5.88 -4.46
N VAL A 95 11.27 6.27 -4.17
CA VAL A 95 10.12 5.35 -4.22
C VAL A 95 9.85 4.91 -5.65
N ARG A 96 9.81 5.85 -6.61
CA ARG A 96 9.59 5.54 -8.03
C ARG A 96 10.68 4.65 -8.61
N ASP A 97 11.95 4.97 -8.33
CA ASP A 97 13.09 4.18 -8.81
C ASP A 97 13.06 2.75 -8.27
N LEU A 98 12.70 2.55 -7.00
CA LEU A 98 12.55 1.20 -6.45
C LEU A 98 11.35 0.47 -7.07
N LEU A 99 10.16 1.07 -7.07
CA LEU A 99 8.94 0.42 -7.55
C LEU A 99 9.00 0.07 -9.03
N SER A 100 9.81 0.80 -9.85
CA SER A 100 10.03 0.45 -11.26
C SER A 100 10.96 -0.73 -11.49
N ARG A 101 11.65 -1.23 -10.45
CA ARG A 101 12.66 -2.30 -10.53
C ARG A 101 12.36 -3.52 -9.68
N ILE A 102 11.45 -3.40 -8.73
CA ILE A 102 11.06 -4.52 -7.88
C ILE A 102 10.34 -5.58 -8.73
N ASP A 103 10.69 -6.85 -8.53
CA ASP A 103 10.00 -7.93 -9.21
C ASP A 103 8.58 -8.09 -8.64
N PRO A 104 7.53 -7.93 -9.47
CA PRO A 104 6.15 -8.12 -9.01
C PRO A 104 5.91 -9.50 -8.41
N LYS A 105 6.58 -10.55 -8.90
CA LYS A 105 6.43 -11.93 -8.41
C LYS A 105 6.83 -12.07 -6.94
N GLU A 106 7.87 -11.37 -6.50
CA GLU A 106 8.26 -11.36 -5.08
C GLU A 106 7.16 -10.74 -4.20
N ILE A 107 6.46 -9.72 -4.69
CA ILE A 107 5.32 -9.12 -3.98
C ILE A 107 4.13 -10.08 -3.97
N GLU A 108 3.84 -10.74 -5.09
CA GLU A 108 2.79 -11.77 -5.19
C GLU A 108 3.05 -12.92 -4.23
N GLU A 109 4.29 -13.37 -4.08
CA GLU A 109 4.67 -14.40 -3.11
C GLU A 109 4.40 -13.96 -1.66
N ILE A 110 4.76 -12.73 -1.31
CA ILE A 110 4.47 -12.16 0.02
C ILE A 110 2.96 -12.12 0.27
N HIS A 111 2.19 -11.73 -0.74
CA HIS A 111 0.74 -11.69 -0.68
C HIS A 111 0.16 -13.09 -0.49
N ALA A 112 0.56 -14.06 -1.32
CA ALA A 112 0.11 -15.45 -1.22
C ALA A 112 0.40 -16.05 0.17
N GLN A 113 1.62 -15.88 0.67
CA GLN A 113 2.00 -16.32 2.01
C GLN A 113 1.16 -15.65 3.11
N THR A 114 0.75 -14.40 2.91
CA THR A 114 -0.11 -13.67 3.86
C THR A 114 -1.53 -14.24 3.85
N ILE A 115 -2.07 -14.53 2.67
CA ILE A 115 -3.37 -15.21 2.51
C ILE A 115 -3.36 -16.59 3.15
N ASP A 116 -2.27 -17.36 3.04
CA ASP A 116 -2.16 -18.67 3.69
C ASP A 116 -2.18 -18.58 5.22
N VAL A 117 -1.59 -17.54 5.79
CA VAL A 117 -1.70 -17.28 7.24
C VAL A 117 -3.15 -16.94 7.61
N LEU A 118 -3.84 -16.10 6.82
CA LEU A 118 -5.25 -15.76 7.03
C LEU A 118 -6.14 -17.02 6.97
N LYS A 119 -5.92 -17.91 5.99
CA LYS A 119 -6.65 -19.19 5.86
C LYS A 119 -6.41 -20.07 7.08
N ARG A 120 -5.16 -20.26 7.50
CA ARG A 120 -4.81 -21.05 8.70
C ARG A 120 -5.44 -20.49 9.96
N ASN A 121 -5.50 -19.18 10.10
CA ASN A 121 -6.13 -18.49 11.23
C ASN A 121 -7.66 -18.44 11.12
N ARG A 122 -8.24 -19.05 10.08
CA ARG A 122 -9.69 -19.13 9.84
C ARG A 122 -10.38 -17.76 9.74
N VAL A 123 -9.67 -16.72 9.31
CA VAL A 123 -10.22 -15.36 9.21
C VAL A 123 -11.41 -15.31 8.24
N PHE A 124 -11.40 -16.12 7.18
CA PHE A 124 -12.49 -16.17 6.19
C PHE A 124 -13.67 -17.04 6.61
N ARG A 125 -13.64 -17.68 7.79
CA ARG A 125 -14.69 -18.64 8.19
C ARG A 125 -16.06 -18.01 8.35
N GLU A 126 -16.11 -16.78 8.85
CA GLU A 126 -17.38 -16.06 9.07
C GLU A 126 -18.06 -15.63 7.76
N GLY A 127 -17.31 -15.53 6.65
CA GLY A 127 -17.83 -15.20 5.32
C GLY A 127 -18.10 -16.38 4.41
N THR A 128 -18.20 -17.60 4.95
CA THR A 128 -18.46 -18.79 4.12
C THR A 128 -19.96 -19.04 3.93
N ILE A 129 -20.35 -19.36 2.70
CA ILE A 129 -21.69 -19.78 2.31
C ILE A 129 -21.60 -21.24 1.86
N GLY A 130 -22.27 -22.15 2.59
CA GLY A 130 -22.20 -23.58 2.27
C GLY A 130 -20.78 -24.19 2.31
N GLY A 131 -19.86 -23.63 3.11
CA GLY A 131 -18.47 -24.06 3.20
C GLY A 131 -17.52 -23.41 2.17
N TYR A 132 -18.02 -22.59 1.26
CA TYR A 132 -17.24 -21.87 0.24
C TYR A 132 -17.03 -20.42 0.62
N VAL A 133 -15.86 -19.88 0.32
CA VAL A 133 -15.57 -18.44 0.46
C VAL A 133 -16.11 -17.73 -0.77
N ALA A 134 -17.01 -16.77 -0.56
CA ALA A 134 -17.46 -15.90 -1.65
C ALA A 134 -16.33 -14.93 -2.03
N ALA A 135 -15.97 -14.87 -3.31
CA ALA A 135 -15.01 -13.93 -3.85
C ALA A 135 -15.71 -13.04 -4.89
N GLY A 136 -15.63 -11.73 -4.70
CA GLY A 136 -16.01 -10.76 -5.72
C GLY A 136 -14.77 -10.36 -6.51
N ILE A 137 -14.85 -10.41 -7.83
CA ILE A 137 -13.80 -9.90 -8.73
C ILE A 137 -14.38 -8.68 -9.41
N ASP A 138 -13.75 -7.52 -9.21
CA ASP A 138 -14.14 -6.27 -9.84
C ASP A 138 -12.89 -5.57 -10.39
N GLY A 139 -13.08 -4.80 -11.47
CA GLY A 139 -12.03 -3.98 -12.06
C GLY A 139 -11.86 -2.69 -11.26
N VAL A 140 -10.64 -2.38 -10.87
CA VAL A 140 -10.32 -1.12 -10.22
C VAL A 140 -9.58 -0.22 -11.21
N GLU A 141 -10.13 0.96 -11.47
CA GLU A 141 -9.42 2.00 -12.20
C GLU A 141 -8.29 2.55 -11.31
N LEU A 142 -7.04 2.36 -11.75
CA LEU A 142 -5.88 2.87 -11.03
C LEU A 142 -5.63 4.34 -11.36
N PHE A 143 -5.77 4.71 -12.62
CA PHE A 143 -5.73 6.10 -13.10
C PHE A 143 -6.28 6.19 -14.52
N SER A 144 -6.72 7.39 -14.91
CA SER A 144 -7.07 7.69 -16.31
C SER A 144 -6.04 8.64 -16.95
N SER A 145 -5.91 8.57 -18.26
CA SER A 145 -4.99 9.42 -19.02
C SER A 145 -5.50 9.71 -20.41
N THR A 146 -5.36 10.95 -20.86
CA THR A 146 -5.60 11.34 -22.27
C THR A 146 -4.34 11.29 -23.12
N LYS A 147 -3.17 10.99 -22.52
CA LYS A 147 -1.86 11.01 -23.18
C LYS A 147 -1.17 9.66 -23.22
N LYS A 148 -1.45 8.80 -22.25
CA LYS A 148 -0.84 7.48 -22.13
C LYS A 148 -1.87 6.42 -22.46
N SER A 149 -1.49 5.45 -23.28
CA SER A 149 -2.29 4.27 -23.59
C SER A 149 -1.41 3.03 -23.51
N CYS A 150 -2.01 1.90 -23.22
CA CYS A 150 -1.39 0.58 -23.26
C CYS A 150 -2.28 -0.36 -24.08
N PRO A 151 -1.79 -1.53 -24.55
CA PRO A 151 -2.60 -2.45 -25.35
C PRO A 151 -3.88 -2.92 -24.64
N ASP A 152 -3.84 -3.04 -23.33
CA ASP A 152 -4.92 -3.58 -22.50
C ASP A 152 -5.80 -2.49 -21.84
N CYS A 153 -5.57 -1.20 -22.16
CA CYS A 153 -6.37 -0.12 -21.60
C CYS A 153 -7.81 -0.13 -22.14
N LEU A 154 -8.78 0.05 -21.27
CA LEU A 154 -10.11 0.45 -21.67
C LEU A 154 -10.09 1.91 -22.13
N SER A 155 -10.88 2.24 -23.15
CA SER A 155 -10.96 3.61 -23.65
C SER A 155 -12.40 4.09 -23.76
N ARG A 156 -12.63 5.38 -23.42
CA ARG A 156 -13.90 6.06 -23.56
C ARG A 156 -13.70 7.36 -24.35
N LYS A 157 -14.54 7.60 -25.32
CA LYS A 157 -14.63 8.91 -25.99
C LYS A 157 -15.56 9.81 -25.18
N ASN A 158 -15.00 10.82 -24.52
CA ASN A 158 -15.81 11.89 -23.96
C ASN A 158 -16.21 12.86 -25.07
N GLY A 159 -17.41 13.46 -25.01
CA GLY A 159 -17.99 14.33 -26.03
C GLY A 159 -17.13 15.48 -26.56
N THR A 160 -15.94 15.71 -25.99
CA THR A 160 -14.92 16.70 -26.33
C THR A 160 -13.83 16.16 -27.27
N ARG A 161 -14.09 15.21 -28.16
CA ARG A 161 -13.12 14.62 -29.13
C ARG A 161 -11.83 14.02 -28.52
N LYS A 162 -11.67 13.95 -27.21
CA LYS A 162 -10.51 13.32 -26.56
C LYS A 162 -10.86 11.92 -26.10
N THR A 163 -10.00 10.98 -26.43
CA THR A 163 -10.09 9.62 -25.91
C THR A 163 -9.41 9.60 -24.54
N GLU A 164 -10.10 9.09 -23.56
CA GLU A 164 -9.57 8.84 -22.20
C GLU A 164 -9.31 7.35 -22.06
N TYR A 165 -8.12 7.00 -21.60
CA TYR A 165 -7.67 5.63 -21.39
C TYR A 165 -7.66 5.33 -19.88
N PHE A 166 -8.23 4.20 -19.51
CA PHE A 166 -8.37 3.74 -18.12
C PHE A 166 -7.42 2.56 -17.89
N HIS A 167 -6.59 2.68 -16.85
CA HIS A 167 -5.55 1.71 -16.49
C HIS A 167 -5.86 1.04 -15.15
#